data_f92255c2392ac19320e9992bc02a2cda
#
_entry.id   f92255c2392ac19320e9992bc02a2cda
#
_cell.length_a   1.000
_cell.length_b   1.000
_cell.length_c   1.000
_cell.angle_alpha   90.00
_cell.angle_beta   90.00
_cell.angle_gamma   90.00
#
_symmetry.space_group_name_H-M   'P 1'
#
loop_
_entity.id
_entity.type
_entity.pdbx_description
1 polymer ?
#
loop_
_entity_poly.entity_id
_entity_poly.type
_entity_poly.pdbx_seq_one_letter_code
_entity_poly.pdbx_strand_id
1 'polypeptide(L)'
;MIAQAIFSLLCNKCLALLIATFLITNAYAGSQDPLSLTEQAKTEALVESSLPALKIQAESTRQAKTHELLLIERDRSEDKKSGVRRANAFVYDYQTDETIIYRIDAETNKVLSSVRRKNVQLPLTANEIERAVHLIFSDKETFALITNEYQRITNKALNSPKDLQAKAFVFTSDTLPEQLNTASQQCGLHRCAQILLYTHESVVFEVSPIVNLSANLITQIVGF
;
A
#
# COMPACT_ATOMS: atom_id res chain seq x y z
N MET A 1 -24.76 45.40 48.35
CA MET A 1 -24.09 44.11 48.23
C MET A 1 -24.70 43.15 47.18
N ILE A 2 -25.97 43.20 46.84
CA ILE A 2 -26.64 42.27 45.90
C ILE A 2 -26.31 42.61 44.42
N ALA A 3 -26.15 43.87 44.05
CA ALA A 3 -25.89 44.31 42.69
C ALA A 3 -24.51 43.92 42.11
N GLN A 4 -23.48 43.84 42.98
CA GLN A 4 -22.14 43.42 42.54
C GLN A 4 -22.00 41.92 42.26
N ALA A 5 -22.80 41.08 42.94
CA ALA A 5 -22.78 39.64 42.72
C ALA A 5 -23.43 39.24 41.35
N ILE A 6 -24.44 39.99 40.93
CA ILE A 6 -25.15 39.70 39.65
C ILE A 6 -24.29 40.09 38.45
N PHE A 7 -23.51 41.18 38.56
CA PHE A 7 -22.64 41.64 37.49
C PHE A 7 -21.44 40.68 37.26
N SER A 8 -20.92 40.09 38.33
CA SER A 8 -19.84 39.08 38.23
C SER A 8 -20.29 37.76 37.60
N LEU A 9 -21.53 37.32 37.87
CA LEU A 9 -22.05 36.06 37.29
C LEU A 9 -22.40 36.20 35.79
N LEU A 10 -22.85 37.36 35.35
CA LEU A 10 -23.14 37.62 33.93
C LEU A 10 -21.88 37.75 33.11
N CYS A 11 -20.83 38.37 33.65
CA CYS A 11 -19.56 38.53 32.97
C CYS A 11 -18.82 37.19 32.78
N ASN A 12 -18.87 36.29 33.78
CA ASN A 12 -18.27 34.95 33.65
C ASN A 12 -18.99 34.03 32.64
N LYS A 13 -20.32 34.12 32.52
CA LYS A 13 -21.08 33.35 31.55
C LYS A 13 -20.88 33.85 30.11
N CYS A 14 -20.76 35.16 29.91
CA CYS A 14 -20.46 35.74 28.59
C CYS A 14 -19.01 35.41 28.15
N LEU A 15 -18.04 35.39 29.08
CA LEU A 15 -16.65 35.01 28.77
C LEU A 15 -16.53 33.53 28.42
N ALA A 16 -17.28 32.63 29.10
CA ALA A 16 -17.30 31.21 28.78
C ALA A 16 -17.97 30.92 27.43
N LEU A 17 -18.97 31.68 27.02
CA LEU A 17 -19.62 31.55 25.72
C LEU A 17 -18.73 32.03 24.59
N LEU A 18 -17.90 33.07 24.79
CA LEU A 18 -16.93 33.57 23.80
C LEU A 18 -15.76 32.62 23.60
N ILE A 19 -15.34 31.89 24.61
CA ILE A 19 -14.26 30.88 24.49
C ILE A 19 -14.77 29.64 23.77
N ALA A 20 -16.05 29.25 23.93
CA ALA A 20 -16.61 28.07 23.26
C ALA A 20 -16.81 28.27 21.75
N THR A 21 -16.96 29.50 21.28
CA THR A 21 -17.12 29.80 19.84
C THR A 21 -15.80 29.88 19.07
N PHE A 22 -14.65 29.93 19.76
CA PHE A 22 -13.33 30.02 19.10
C PHE A 22 -12.70 28.66 18.78
N LEU A 23 -13.29 27.55 19.16
CA LEU A 23 -12.72 26.20 18.97
C LEU A 23 -13.26 25.42 17.76
N ILE A 24 -14.10 26.04 16.92
CA ILE A 24 -14.53 25.42 15.66
C ILE A 24 -13.87 26.14 14.50
N THR A 25 -12.54 26.17 14.48
CA THR A 25 -11.84 26.40 13.22
C THR A 25 -11.87 25.07 12.48
N ASN A 26 -12.83 24.89 11.59
CA ASN A 26 -12.71 23.90 10.54
C ASN A 26 -11.47 24.29 9.73
N ALA A 27 -10.36 23.63 9.99
CA ALA A 27 -9.17 23.74 9.16
C ALA A 27 -9.52 23.12 7.79
N TYR A 28 -9.98 23.93 6.86
CA TYR A 28 -10.12 23.51 5.48
C TYR A 28 -8.72 23.29 4.93
N ALA A 29 -8.44 22.06 4.48
CA ALA A 29 -7.20 21.79 3.77
C ALA A 29 -7.11 22.66 2.53
N GLY A 30 -6.03 23.42 2.40
CA GLY A 30 -5.76 24.22 1.18
C GLY A 30 -5.59 23.33 -0.04
N SER A 31 -5.79 23.90 -1.23
CA SER A 31 -5.64 23.13 -2.49
C SER A 31 -4.25 22.51 -2.65
N GLN A 32 -3.25 23.00 -1.91
CA GLN A 32 -1.87 22.54 -1.95
C GLN A 32 -1.51 21.53 -0.86
N ASP A 33 -2.37 21.36 0.16
CA ASP A 33 -2.11 20.44 1.26
C ASP A 33 -2.18 18.98 0.80
N PRO A 34 -1.49 18.05 1.47
CA PRO A 34 -1.71 16.61 1.28
C PRO A 34 -3.19 16.25 1.41
N LEU A 35 -3.58 15.12 0.81
CA LEU A 35 -4.92 14.59 1.04
C LEU A 35 -5.10 14.25 2.51
N SER A 36 -6.20 14.69 3.11
CA SER A 36 -6.59 14.28 4.45
C SER A 36 -6.94 12.78 4.47
N LEU A 37 -6.90 12.17 5.65
CA LEU A 37 -7.30 10.77 5.82
C LEU A 37 -8.74 10.52 5.33
N THR A 38 -9.64 11.49 5.52
CA THR A 38 -11.02 11.40 5.05
C THR A 38 -11.11 11.43 3.52
N GLU A 39 -10.34 12.27 2.85
CA GLU A 39 -10.29 12.31 1.39
C GLU A 39 -9.68 11.01 0.83
N GLN A 40 -8.62 10.50 1.45
CA GLN A 40 -8.02 9.21 1.08
C GLN A 40 -9.04 8.06 1.20
N ALA A 41 -9.72 7.93 2.35
CA ALA A 41 -10.72 6.89 2.56
C ALA A 41 -11.91 6.97 1.59
N LYS A 42 -12.39 8.18 1.28
CA LYS A 42 -13.44 8.37 0.26
C LYS A 42 -12.97 7.98 -1.13
N THR A 43 -11.74 8.35 -1.48
CA THR A 43 -11.13 8.00 -2.77
C THR A 43 -10.97 6.50 -2.90
N GLU A 44 -10.48 5.82 -1.86
CA GLU A 44 -10.35 4.37 -1.80
C GLU A 44 -11.70 3.67 -2.02
N ALA A 45 -12.73 4.03 -1.25
CA ALA A 45 -14.06 3.46 -1.40
C ALA A 45 -14.66 3.69 -2.80
N LEU A 46 -14.43 4.87 -3.39
CA LEU A 46 -14.88 5.18 -4.75
C LEU A 46 -14.19 4.28 -5.78
N VAL A 47 -12.87 4.12 -5.66
CA VAL A 47 -12.07 3.28 -6.56
C VAL A 47 -12.50 1.82 -6.44
N GLU A 48 -12.62 1.30 -5.23
CA GLU A 48 -13.09 -0.07 -4.99
C GLU A 48 -14.47 -0.34 -5.62
N SER A 49 -15.39 0.62 -5.50
CA SER A 49 -16.72 0.51 -6.13
C SER A 49 -16.69 0.61 -7.66
N SER A 50 -15.63 1.18 -8.22
CA SER A 50 -15.44 1.36 -9.66
C SER A 50 -14.72 0.18 -10.33
N LEU A 51 -14.12 -0.70 -9.52
CA LEU A 51 -13.49 -1.92 -10.02
C LEU A 51 -14.57 -2.93 -10.46
N PRO A 52 -14.31 -3.72 -11.51
CA PRO A 52 -15.25 -4.77 -11.93
C PRO A 52 -15.55 -5.68 -10.73
N ALA A 53 -16.83 -5.80 -10.39
CA ALA A 53 -17.25 -6.73 -9.35
C ALA A 53 -16.74 -8.13 -9.72
N LEU A 54 -15.89 -8.70 -8.88
CA LEU A 54 -15.45 -10.07 -9.02
C LEU A 54 -16.68 -10.96 -9.05
N LYS A 55 -16.92 -11.64 -10.17
CA LYS A 55 -17.79 -12.81 -10.17
C LYS A 55 -17.10 -13.84 -9.31
N ILE A 56 -17.50 -13.90 -8.05
CA ILE A 56 -17.05 -14.89 -7.07
C ILE A 56 -17.55 -16.25 -7.61
N GLN A 57 -16.71 -16.96 -8.34
CA GLN A 57 -16.87 -18.39 -8.48
C GLN A 57 -16.32 -19.00 -7.19
N ALA A 58 -17.26 -19.43 -6.35
CA ALA A 58 -17.01 -19.98 -5.03
C ALA A 58 -16.44 -21.41 -5.10
N GLU A 59 -15.27 -21.60 -5.68
CA GLU A 59 -14.65 -22.94 -5.73
C GLU A 59 -13.12 -22.94 -5.80
N SER A 60 -12.42 -22.08 -5.07
CA SER A 60 -11.06 -22.44 -4.64
C SER A 60 -10.60 -21.55 -3.49
N THR A 61 -10.04 -22.18 -2.47
CA THR A 61 -9.47 -21.60 -1.25
C THR A 61 -8.20 -20.77 -1.47
N ARG A 62 -7.91 -20.37 -2.70
CA ARG A 62 -6.81 -19.47 -3.11
C ARG A 62 -7.33 -18.47 -4.13
N GLN A 63 -8.16 -17.56 -3.67
CA GLN A 63 -8.61 -16.46 -4.54
C GLN A 63 -7.44 -15.52 -4.81
N ALA A 64 -6.87 -15.63 -6.02
CA ALA A 64 -5.90 -14.66 -6.50
C ALA A 64 -6.59 -13.28 -6.54
N LYS A 65 -6.08 -12.32 -5.77
CA LYS A 65 -6.56 -10.94 -5.81
C LYS A 65 -6.35 -10.42 -7.23
N THR A 66 -7.39 -9.94 -7.87
CA THR A 66 -7.30 -9.48 -9.27
C THR A 66 -6.76 -8.06 -9.39
N HIS A 67 -6.97 -7.24 -8.35
CA HIS A 67 -6.55 -5.84 -8.33
C HIS A 67 -5.94 -5.49 -6.98
N GLU A 68 -4.99 -4.57 -6.97
CA GLU A 68 -4.40 -3.99 -5.76
C GLU A 68 -4.36 -2.47 -5.86
N LEU A 69 -4.92 -1.77 -4.89
CA LEU A 69 -4.73 -0.34 -4.76
C LEU A 69 -3.32 -0.07 -4.24
N LEU A 70 -2.47 0.49 -5.09
CA LEU A 70 -1.06 0.70 -4.78
C LEU A 70 -0.81 2.02 -4.06
N LEU A 71 -1.47 3.09 -4.50
CA LEU A 71 -1.19 4.44 -4.01
C LEU A 71 -2.40 5.34 -4.24
N ILE A 72 -2.66 6.22 -3.29
CA ILE A 72 -3.51 7.41 -3.48
C ILE A 72 -2.65 8.62 -3.16
N GLU A 73 -2.57 9.55 -4.09
CA GLU A 73 -1.84 10.79 -3.88
C GLU A 73 -2.62 12.00 -4.42
N ARG A 74 -2.27 13.18 -3.92
CA ARG A 74 -2.82 14.41 -4.48
C ARG A 74 -2.30 14.63 -5.90
N ASP A 75 -3.19 14.91 -6.84
CA ASP A 75 -2.80 15.34 -8.19
C ASP A 75 -2.16 16.74 -8.12
N ARG A 76 -0.91 16.84 -8.53
CA ARG A 76 -0.12 18.07 -8.53
C ARG A 76 -0.06 18.76 -9.89
N SER A 77 -0.78 18.24 -10.89
CA SER A 77 -0.78 18.77 -12.25
C SER A 77 -1.58 20.07 -12.40
N GLU A 78 -2.47 20.35 -11.45
CA GLU A 78 -3.30 21.57 -11.47
C GLU A 78 -2.51 22.82 -11.07
N ASP A 79 -2.88 23.96 -11.69
CA ASP A 79 -2.34 25.27 -11.31
C ASP A 79 -2.65 25.55 -9.83
N LYS A 80 -1.64 26.03 -9.12
CA LYS A 80 -1.75 26.44 -7.71
C LYS A 80 -2.87 27.45 -7.45
N LYS A 81 -3.27 28.23 -8.46
CA LYS A 81 -4.32 29.24 -8.37
C LYS A 81 -5.72 28.72 -8.60
N SER A 82 -5.87 27.50 -9.13
CA SER A 82 -7.19 26.96 -9.48
C SER A 82 -8.07 26.64 -8.26
N GLY A 83 -7.46 26.44 -7.09
CA GLY A 83 -8.18 26.01 -5.87
C GLY A 83 -8.73 24.57 -5.94
N VAL A 84 -8.65 23.92 -7.08
CA VAL A 84 -9.20 22.56 -7.31
C VAL A 84 -8.39 21.51 -6.58
N ARG A 85 -9.07 20.62 -5.85
CA ARG A 85 -8.46 19.46 -5.19
C ARG A 85 -8.76 18.18 -5.95
N ARG A 86 -7.71 17.53 -6.42
CA ARG A 86 -7.80 16.25 -7.14
C ARG A 86 -6.88 15.21 -6.53
N ALA A 87 -7.28 13.95 -6.67
CA ALA A 87 -6.49 12.79 -6.30
C ALA A 87 -6.20 11.93 -7.53
N ASN A 88 -5.03 11.30 -7.53
CA ASN A 88 -4.72 10.17 -8.41
C ASN A 88 -4.70 8.91 -7.56
N ALA A 89 -5.45 7.88 -7.97
CA ALA A 89 -5.40 6.57 -7.37
C ALA A 89 -4.84 5.58 -8.40
N PHE A 90 -3.85 4.79 -7.97
CA PHE A 90 -3.14 3.82 -8.81
C PHE A 90 -3.54 2.43 -8.39
N VAL A 91 -4.14 1.68 -9.29
CA VAL A 91 -4.59 0.31 -9.06
C VAL A 91 -3.88 -0.62 -10.03
N TYR A 92 -3.21 -1.64 -9.51
CA TYR A 92 -2.63 -2.68 -10.35
C TYR A 92 -3.66 -3.76 -10.65
N ASP A 93 -3.77 -4.12 -11.93
CA ASP A 93 -4.62 -5.19 -12.45
C ASP A 93 -3.71 -6.37 -12.80
N TYR A 94 -3.72 -7.42 -11.96
CA TYR A 94 -2.89 -8.62 -12.14
C TYR A 94 -3.32 -9.51 -13.31
N GLN A 95 -4.51 -9.29 -13.88
CA GLN A 95 -4.99 -10.07 -15.02
C GLN A 95 -4.42 -9.56 -16.33
N THR A 96 -4.18 -8.25 -16.42
CA THR A 96 -3.68 -7.59 -17.63
C THR A 96 -2.25 -7.08 -17.47
N ASP A 97 -1.69 -7.13 -16.25
CA ASP A 97 -0.41 -6.56 -15.87
C ASP A 97 -0.30 -5.07 -16.24
N GLU A 98 -1.34 -4.33 -15.91
CA GLU A 98 -1.44 -2.90 -16.15
C GLU A 98 -1.76 -2.14 -14.87
N THR A 99 -1.26 -0.93 -14.78
CA THR A 99 -1.70 0.02 -13.75
C THR A 99 -2.82 0.91 -14.28
N ILE A 100 -3.95 0.90 -13.61
CA ILE A 100 -5.08 1.80 -13.85
C ILE A 100 -4.88 3.02 -12.99
N ILE A 101 -4.84 4.19 -13.63
CA ILE A 101 -4.70 5.47 -12.95
C ILE A 101 -6.04 6.19 -13.02
N TYR A 102 -6.70 6.33 -11.87
CA TYR A 102 -7.93 7.08 -11.72
C TYR A 102 -7.60 8.51 -11.32
N ARG A 103 -8.15 9.48 -12.05
CA ARG A 103 -8.16 10.88 -11.66
C ARG A 103 -9.50 11.22 -11.04
N ILE A 104 -9.50 11.74 -9.84
CA ILE A 104 -10.68 11.90 -8.99
C ILE A 104 -10.77 13.33 -8.50
N ASP A 105 -11.96 13.91 -8.59
CA ASP A 105 -12.28 15.16 -7.91
C ASP A 105 -12.50 14.87 -6.42
N ALA A 106 -11.61 15.38 -5.57
CA ALA A 106 -11.62 15.09 -4.14
C ALA A 106 -12.76 15.79 -3.38
N GLU A 107 -13.29 16.88 -3.92
CA GLU A 107 -14.39 17.63 -3.32
C GLU A 107 -15.74 16.95 -3.61
N THR A 108 -15.98 16.61 -4.88
CA THR A 108 -17.24 16.00 -5.31
C THR A 108 -17.23 14.48 -5.22
N ASN A 109 -16.08 13.88 -4.93
CA ASN A 109 -15.86 12.44 -4.88
C ASN A 109 -16.31 11.73 -6.18
N LYS A 110 -15.87 12.22 -7.33
CA LYS A 110 -16.22 11.68 -8.65
C LYS A 110 -14.99 11.31 -9.45
N VAL A 111 -15.04 10.18 -10.12
CA VAL A 111 -14.02 9.80 -11.13
C VAL A 111 -14.15 10.73 -12.33
N LEU A 112 -13.08 11.47 -12.64
CA LEU A 112 -13.00 12.35 -13.80
C LEU A 112 -12.52 11.59 -15.04
N SER A 113 -11.55 10.71 -14.85
CA SER A 113 -10.99 9.89 -15.92
C SER A 113 -10.28 8.67 -15.35
N SER A 114 -10.08 7.66 -16.20
CA SER A 114 -9.18 6.55 -15.90
C SER A 114 -8.36 6.22 -17.15
N VAL A 115 -7.10 5.86 -16.94
CA VAL A 115 -6.20 5.44 -18.02
C VAL A 115 -5.44 4.19 -17.58
N ARG A 116 -5.18 3.28 -18.51
CA ARG A 116 -4.35 2.09 -18.28
C ARG A 116 -2.93 2.33 -18.81
N ARG A 117 -1.95 1.87 -18.06
CA ARG A 117 -0.53 1.99 -18.40
C ARG A 117 0.20 0.69 -18.10
N LYS A 118 1.03 0.23 -19.02
CA LYS A 118 1.99 -0.85 -18.83
C LYS A 118 3.29 -0.31 -18.24
N ASN A 119 4.04 -1.19 -17.61
CA ASN A 119 5.38 -0.90 -17.07
C ASN A 119 5.42 0.23 -16.02
N VAL A 120 4.29 0.48 -15.35
CA VAL A 120 4.26 1.39 -14.21
C VAL A 120 4.41 0.57 -12.92
N GLN A 121 5.59 0.62 -12.36
CA GLN A 121 5.94 -0.12 -11.13
C GLN A 121 6.02 0.86 -9.95
N LEU A 122 5.00 0.83 -9.10
CA LEU A 122 4.95 1.59 -7.84
C LEU A 122 5.45 0.74 -6.67
N PRO A 123 5.79 1.33 -5.51
CA PRO A 123 6.16 0.58 -4.32
C PRO A 123 5.15 -0.53 -3.98
N LEU A 124 5.64 -1.60 -3.36
CA LEU A 124 4.80 -2.72 -2.93
C LEU A 124 3.93 -2.31 -1.74
N THR A 125 2.69 -2.78 -1.72
CA THR A 125 1.78 -2.63 -0.59
C THR A 125 2.10 -3.64 0.51
N ALA A 126 1.60 -3.39 1.73
CA ALA A 126 1.70 -4.35 2.82
C ALA A 126 1.05 -5.71 2.46
N ASN A 127 -0.10 -5.67 1.77
CA ASN A 127 -0.80 -6.87 1.31
C ASN A 127 0.02 -7.68 0.29
N GLU A 128 0.72 -7.00 -0.62
CA GLU A 128 1.61 -7.65 -1.59
C GLU A 128 2.78 -8.34 -0.89
N ILE A 129 3.37 -7.68 0.10
CA ILE A 129 4.47 -8.22 0.90
C ILE A 129 4.00 -9.44 1.69
N GLU A 130 2.86 -9.35 2.37
CA GLU A 130 2.27 -10.47 3.11
C GLU A 130 2.00 -11.67 2.19
N ARG A 131 1.42 -11.42 1.03
CA ARG A 131 1.16 -12.46 0.03
C ARG A 131 2.44 -13.12 -0.48
N ALA A 132 3.48 -12.33 -0.75
CA ALA A 132 4.78 -12.86 -1.16
C ALA A 132 5.41 -13.72 -0.07
N VAL A 133 5.40 -13.27 1.18
CA VAL A 133 5.89 -14.04 2.33
C VAL A 133 5.10 -15.33 2.50
N HIS A 134 3.77 -15.28 2.36
CA HIS A 134 2.94 -16.48 2.42
C HIS A 134 3.31 -17.51 1.34
N LEU A 135 3.56 -17.06 0.11
CA LEU A 135 4.00 -17.95 -0.98
C LEU A 135 5.33 -18.61 -0.64
N ILE A 136 6.29 -17.86 -0.12
CA ILE A 136 7.61 -18.35 0.28
C ILE A 136 7.49 -19.45 1.35
N PHE A 137 6.67 -19.23 2.38
CA PHE A 137 6.49 -20.21 3.46
C PHE A 137 5.60 -21.40 3.06
N SER A 138 4.84 -21.29 1.97
CA SER A 138 4.02 -22.38 1.43
C SER A 138 4.78 -23.27 0.44
N ASP A 139 5.87 -22.78 -0.14
CA ASP A 139 6.72 -23.52 -1.07
C ASP A 139 7.72 -24.38 -0.29
N LYS A 140 7.67 -25.69 -0.50
CA LYS A 140 8.46 -26.64 0.29
C LYS A 140 9.96 -26.48 0.13
N GLU A 141 10.42 -26.21 -1.10
CA GLU A 141 11.85 -26.09 -1.42
C GLU A 141 12.41 -24.80 -0.84
N THR A 142 11.74 -23.67 -1.07
CA THR A 142 12.14 -22.38 -0.54
C THR A 142 12.09 -22.37 1.00
N PHE A 143 11.03 -22.94 1.58
CA PHE A 143 10.91 -23.02 3.03
C PHE A 143 12.04 -23.86 3.66
N ALA A 144 12.45 -24.97 3.03
CA ALA A 144 13.57 -25.78 3.51
C ALA A 144 14.89 -25.00 3.50
N LEU A 145 15.16 -24.22 2.43
CA LEU A 145 16.35 -23.38 2.34
C LEU A 145 16.38 -22.32 3.45
N ILE A 146 15.26 -21.63 3.66
CA ILE A 146 15.11 -20.59 4.70
C ILE A 146 15.26 -21.19 6.09
N THR A 147 14.67 -22.37 6.34
CA THR A 147 14.78 -23.08 7.63
C THR A 147 16.22 -23.47 7.94
N ASN A 148 16.94 -24.01 6.97
CA ASN A 148 18.33 -24.39 7.13
C ASN A 148 19.20 -23.15 7.43
N GLU A 149 18.96 -22.06 6.74
CA GLU A 149 19.71 -20.82 6.94
C GLU A 149 19.39 -20.19 8.32
N TYR A 150 18.10 -20.17 8.70
CA TYR A 150 17.69 -19.71 10.03
C TYR A 150 18.38 -20.51 11.15
N GLN A 151 18.39 -21.83 11.02
CA GLN A 151 19.06 -22.69 11.98
C GLN A 151 20.58 -22.44 12.03
N ARG A 152 21.21 -22.24 10.88
CA ARG A 152 22.64 -21.92 10.77
C ARG A 152 22.98 -20.61 11.49
N ILE A 153 22.14 -19.58 11.34
CA ILE A 153 22.35 -18.26 11.92
C ILE A 153 22.04 -18.23 13.41
N THR A 154 20.90 -18.81 13.81
CA THR A 154 20.34 -18.62 15.16
C THR A 154 20.55 -19.80 16.10
N ASN A 155 20.94 -20.98 15.61
CA ASN A 155 20.91 -22.27 16.30
C ASN A 155 19.53 -22.65 16.84
N LYS A 156 18.44 -22.13 16.25
CA LYS A 156 17.04 -22.39 16.63
C LYS A 156 16.26 -22.94 15.45
N ALA A 157 15.15 -23.64 15.73
CA ALA A 157 14.20 -24.06 14.72
C ALA A 157 13.33 -22.87 14.29
N LEU A 158 13.06 -22.75 12.99
CA LEU A 158 12.09 -21.80 12.44
C LEU A 158 10.68 -22.40 12.59
N ASN A 159 9.83 -21.82 13.43
CA ASN A 159 8.49 -22.34 13.73
C ASN A 159 7.38 -21.56 13.03
N SER A 160 7.63 -20.31 12.68
CA SER A 160 6.61 -19.40 12.17
C SER A 160 7.23 -18.31 11.27
N PRO A 161 6.48 -17.80 10.27
CA PRO A 161 6.89 -16.57 9.56
C PRO A 161 7.19 -15.38 10.48
N LYS A 162 6.59 -15.36 11.68
CA LYS A 162 6.81 -14.31 12.69
C LYS A 162 8.19 -14.36 13.37
N ASP A 163 8.92 -15.45 13.22
CA ASP A 163 10.29 -15.58 13.73
C ASP A 163 11.29 -14.80 12.86
N LEU A 164 10.83 -14.30 11.71
CA LEU A 164 11.58 -13.51 10.75
C LEU A 164 10.91 -12.16 10.49
N GLN A 165 11.70 -11.24 10.01
CA GLN A 165 11.25 -10.00 9.41
C GLN A 165 11.49 -10.05 7.90
N ALA A 166 10.66 -9.35 7.13
CA ALA A 166 10.79 -9.28 5.68
C ALA A 166 10.82 -7.81 5.21
N LYS A 167 11.70 -7.53 4.27
CA LYS A 167 11.62 -6.34 3.41
C LYS A 167 11.41 -6.80 1.98
N ALA A 168 10.65 -6.02 1.23
CA ALA A 168 10.38 -6.34 -0.15
C ALA A 168 10.65 -5.12 -1.04
N PHE A 169 11.16 -5.41 -2.21
CA PHE A 169 11.43 -4.41 -3.24
C PHE A 169 10.72 -4.84 -4.52
N VAL A 170 10.21 -3.88 -5.27
CA VAL A 170 9.77 -4.14 -6.64
C VAL A 170 10.98 -4.67 -7.41
N PHE A 171 10.80 -5.80 -8.06
CA PHE A 171 11.85 -6.43 -8.85
C PHE A 171 11.52 -6.35 -10.33
N THR A 172 12.51 -5.94 -11.12
CA THR A 172 12.44 -5.87 -12.58
C THR A 172 13.65 -6.61 -13.19
N SER A 173 13.49 -7.16 -14.37
CA SER A 173 14.50 -8.01 -15.00
C SER A 173 15.83 -7.31 -15.33
N ASP A 174 15.82 -5.99 -15.42
CA ASP A 174 17.01 -5.16 -15.62
C ASP A 174 17.91 -5.03 -14.37
N THR A 175 17.40 -5.44 -13.20
CA THR A 175 18.16 -5.39 -11.94
C THR A 175 19.33 -6.38 -11.93
N LEU A 176 19.16 -7.61 -12.51
CA LEU A 176 20.15 -8.67 -12.54
C LEU A 176 20.14 -9.40 -13.89
N PRO A 177 20.40 -8.72 -15.02
CA PRO A 177 20.07 -9.22 -16.36
C PRO A 177 20.78 -10.53 -16.74
N GLU A 178 21.99 -10.77 -16.24
CA GLU A 178 22.81 -11.95 -16.62
C GLU A 178 22.54 -13.18 -15.74
N GLN A 179 21.79 -13.05 -14.64
CA GLN A 179 21.59 -14.10 -13.64
C GLN A 179 20.18 -14.66 -13.61
N LEU A 180 19.28 -14.14 -14.45
CA LEU A 180 17.87 -14.48 -14.40
C LEU A 180 17.50 -15.68 -15.27
N ASN A 181 16.70 -16.57 -14.69
CA ASN A 181 16.02 -17.59 -15.45
C ASN A 181 14.87 -16.99 -16.29
N THR A 182 14.34 -17.79 -17.22
CA THR A 182 13.27 -17.35 -18.14
C THR A 182 12.03 -16.81 -17.43
N ALA A 183 11.67 -17.37 -16.28
CA ALA A 183 10.48 -16.92 -15.51
C ALA A 183 10.72 -15.54 -14.87
N SER A 184 11.91 -15.30 -14.32
CA SER A 184 12.28 -14.01 -13.72
C SER A 184 12.54 -12.92 -14.76
N GLN A 185 12.87 -13.28 -16.00
CA GLN A 185 12.99 -12.33 -17.12
C GLN A 185 11.66 -11.65 -17.46
N GLN A 186 10.51 -12.20 -17.04
CA GLN A 186 9.19 -11.58 -17.20
C GLN A 186 8.91 -10.51 -16.15
N CYS A 187 9.75 -10.37 -15.13
CA CYS A 187 9.58 -9.34 -14.10
C CYS A 187 9.80 -7.94 -14.68
N GLY A 188 8.88 -7.04 -14.40
CA GLY A 188 8.78 -5.72 -15.03
C GLY A 188 7.62 -5.63 -16.02
N LEU A 189 7.39 -6.70 -16.82
CA LEU A 189 6.12 -6.92 -17.52
C LEU A 189 5.06 -7.39 -16.53
N HIS A 190 5.37 -8.39 -15.72
CA HIS A 190 4.60 -8.81 -14.55
C HIS A 190 5.04 -8.06 -13.30
N ARG A 191 4.16 -8.01 -12.32
CA ARG A 191 4.47 -7.45 -11.01
C ARG A 191 5.24 -8.47 -10.17
N CYS A 192 6.50 -8.16 -9.89
CA CYS A 192 7.39 -9.02 -9.10
C CYS A 192 7.92 -8.30 -7.88
N ALA A 193 8.25 -9.11 -6.86
CA ALA A 193 8.89 -8.67 -5.64
C ALA A 193 10.12 -9.50 -5.34
N GLN A 194 11.22 -8.89 -4.97
CA GLN A 194 12.35 -9.53 -4.31
C GLN A 194 12.17 -9.40 -2.80
N ILE A 195 12.29 -10.51 -2.08
CA ILE A 195 12.08 -10.55 -0.64
C ILE A 195 13.41 -10.79 0.06
N LEU A 196 13.79 -9.83 0.91
CA LEU A 196 14.90 -9.98 1.85
C LEU A 196 14.34 -10.41 3.21
N LEU A 197 14.80 -11.53 3.70
CA LEU A 197 14.48 -12.05 5.03
C LEU A 197 15.62 -11.72 5.99
N TYR A 198 15.29 -11.46 7.25
CA TYR A 198 16.28 -11.19 8.28
C TYR A 198 15.75 -11.55 9.67
N THR A 199 16.65 -11.86 10.59
CA THR A 199 16.32 -12.18 11.98
C THR A 199 15.92 -10.91 12.75
N HIS A 200 15.33 -11.08 13.93
CA HIS A 200 15.05 -9.95 14.83
C HIS A 200 16.31 -9.22 15.33
N GLU A 201 17.46 -9.89 15.27
CA GLU A 201 18.78 -9.32 15.53
C GLU A 201 19.40 -8.65 14.29
N SER A 202 18.61 -8.46 13.22
CA SER A 202 19.02 -7.78 11.98
C SER A 202 20.07 -8.52 11.15
N VAL A 203 20.19 -9.84 11.29
CA VAL A 203 21.04 -10.64 10.39
C VAL A 203 20.25 -10.97 9.12
N VAL A 204 20.75 -10.50 7.98
CA VAL A 204 20.13 -10.69 6.66
C VAL A 204 20.47 -12.09 6.15
N PHE A 205 19.49 -12.75 5.51
CA PHE A 205 19.67 -14.06 4.87
C PHE A 205 20.34 -13.90 3.50
N GLU A 206 21.15 -14.88 3.14
CA GLU A 206 21.72 -14.99 1.79
C GLU A 206 20.64 -15.41 0.78
N VAL A 207 19.66 -16.20 1.21
CA VAL A 207 18.53 -16.63 0.38
C VAL A 207 17.54 -15.49 0.19
N SER A 208 17.39 -15.02 -1.07
CA SER A 208 16.48 -13.93 -1.44
C SER A 208 15.54 -14.37 -2.58
N PRO A 209 14.29 -14.77 -2.27
CA PRO A 209 13.34 -15.21 -3.28
C PRO A 209 12.81 -14.06 -4.14
N ILE A 210 12.65 -14.31 -5.44
CA ILE A 210 11.92 -13.47 -6.38
C ILE A 210 10.53 -14.09 -6.57
N VAL A 211 9.50 -13.32 -6.27
CA VAL A 211 8.09 -13.72 -6.32
C VAL A 211 7.37 -12.96 -7.42
N ASN A 212 6.79 -13.68 -8.38
CA ASN A 212 5.85 -13.11 -9.35
C ASN A 212 4.46 -13.04 -8.72
N LEU A 213 4.04 -11.83 -8.36
CA LEU A 213 2.76 -11.56 -7.70
C LEU A 213 1.56 -11.70 -8.65
N SER A 214 1.76 -11.51 -9.96
CA SER A 214 0.73 -11.71 -10.96
C SER A 214 0.43 -13.19 -11.17
N ALA A 215 1.49 -14.01 -11.23
CA ALA A 215 1.35 -15.46 -11.42
C ALA A 215 1.24 -16.26 -10.10
N ASN A 216 1.41 -15.61 -8.94
CA ASN A 216 1.41 -16.23 -7.61
C ASN A 216 2.40 -17.39 -7.47
N LEU A 217 3.64 -17.19 -7.89
CA LEU A 217 4.68 -18.21 -7.79
C LEU A 217 6.06 -17.58 -7.50
N ILE A 218 6.96 -18.40 -6.96
CA ILE A 218 8.38 -18.06 -6.82
C ILE A 218 9.05 -18.37 -8.15
N THR A 219 9.67 -17.36 -8.76
CA THR A 219 10.33 -17.52 -10.07
C THR A 219 11.77 -17.96 -9.93
N GLN A 220 12.45 -17.46 -8.90
CA GLN A 220 13.88 -17.74 -8.69
C GLN A 220 14.25 -17.44 -7.24
N ILE A 221 15.29 -18.09 -6.77
CA ILE A 221 15.99 -17.75 -5.54
C ILE A 221 17.36 -17.22 -5.95
N VAL A 222 17.68 -16.00 -5.52
CA VAL A 222 19.01 -15.41 -5.70
C VAL A 222 19.74 -15.44 -4.36
N GLY A 223 21.06 -15.61 -4.41
CA GLY A 223 21.96 -15.52 -3.27
C GLY A 223 22.84 -14.29 -3.38
N PHE A 224 23.41 -13.87 -2.26
CA PHE A 224 24.41 -12.81 -2.19
C PHE A 224 25.80 -13.39 -2.04
#